data_0a5f456057ed440143b05b6dcc8ddb3d
#
_entry.id   0a5f456057ed440143b05b6dcc8ddb3d
#
_cell.length_a   1.000
_cell.length_b   1.000
_cell.length_c   1.000
_cell.angle_alpha   90.00
_cell.angle_beta   90.00
_cell.angle_gamma   90.00
#
_symmetry.space_group_name_H-M   'P 1'
#
loop_
_entity.id
_entity.type
_entity.pdbx_description
1 polymer ?
#
loop_
_entity_poly.entity_id
_entity_poly.type
_entity_poly.pdbx_seq_one_letter_code
_entity_poly.pdbx_strand_id
1 'polypeptide(L)'
;MARRPGAQRLTWNPELQFPFESGWSLFQKVKVLNNLRDHELVDLIAREPVPLRKGRLRDCANSSWIDFDRFSELLEVPAAELKNGFWDQLGIAVERPPEYELRHCKMCWTMHRYHCVLFDLAWLTRCPWHGFSI
;
A
#
# COMPACT_ATOMS: atom_id res chain seq x y z
N MET A 1 20.82 -5.44 -12.82
CA MET A 1 19.78 -6.30 -13.45
C MET A 1 19.45 -5.76 -14.83
N ALA A 2 19.55 -6.59 -15.83
CA ALA A 2 19.14 -6.20 -17.17
C ALA A 2 17.62 -5.97 -17.18
N ARG A 3 17.21 -4.81 -17.68
CA ARG A 3 15.78 -4.52 -17.88
C ARG A 3 15.21 -5.48 -18.92
N ARG A 4 14.08 -6.08 -18.61
CA ARG A 4 13.34 -6.82 -19.63
C ARG A 4 12.96 -5.84 -20.76
N PRO A 5 13.24 -6.16 -22.04
CA PRO A 5 12.75 -5.33 -23.13
C PRO A 5 11.24 -5.17 -23.02
N GLY A 6 10.74 -3.93 -23.03
CA GLY A 6 9.32 -3.64 -22.90
C GLY A 6 8.78 -3.58 -21.47
N ALA A 7 9.63 -3.58 -20.43
CA ALA A 7 9.19 -3.36 -19.06
C ALA A 7 8.59 -1.96 -18.93
N GLN A 8 7.28 -1.88 -18.74
CA GLN A 8 6.56 -0.64 -18.51
C GLN A 8 6.93 -0.10 -17.14
N ARG A 9 7.36 1.15 -17.09
CA ARG A 9 7.52 1.86 -15.84
C ARG A 9 6.25 2.60 -15.50
N LEU A 10 5.95 2.65 -14.21
CA LEU A 10 4.88 3.50 -13.72
C LEU A 10 5.42 4.87 -13.35
N THR A 11 4.58 5.88 -13.49
CA THR A 11 4.87 7.22 -12.98
C THR A 11 4.83 7.18 -11.46
N TRP A 12 5.93 7.55 -10.83
CA TRP A 12 6.03 7.59 -9.38
C TRP A 12 7.10 8.59 -8.94
N ASN A 13 6.77 9.38 -7.92
CA ASN A 13 7.71 10.24 -7.22
C ASN A 13 7.95 9.68 -5.82
N PRO A 14 9.19 9.26 -5.47
CA PRO A 14 9.48 8.70 -4.15
C PRO A 14 9.12 9.61 -2.98
N GLU A 15 9.06 10.93 -3.19
CA GLU A 15 8.64 11.89 -2.15
C GLU A 15 7.16 11.77 -1.78
N LEU A 16 6.35 11.09 -2.59
CA LEU A 16 4.94 10.82 -2.29
C LEU A 16 4.74 9.69 -1.30
N GLN A 17 5.77 8.90 -1.06
CA GLN A 17 5.72 7.77 -0.13
C GLN A 17 6.19 8.20 1.25
N PHE A 18 5.31 8.06 2.24
CA PHE A 18 5.60 8.36 3.63
C PHE A 18 5.98 7.10 4.40
N PRO A 19 6.71 7.23 5.53
CA PRO A 19 7.06 6.08 6.36
C PRO A 19 5.83 5.27 6.78
N PHE A 20 5.89 3.94 6.65
CA PHE A 20 4.81 3.03 7.00
C PHE A 20 3.47 3.34 6.31
N GLU A 21 3.53 3.97 5.15
CA GLU A 21 2.32 4.16 4.34
C GLU A 21 1.71 2.80 4.04
N SER A 22 0.40 2.67 4.30
CA SER A 22 -0.29 1.40 4.06
C SER A 22 -0.25 1.04 2.58
N GLY A 23 -0.21 -0.26 2.27
CA GLY A 23 -0.29 -0.74 0.90
C GLY A 23 -1.52 -0.19 0.18
N TRP A 24 -2.66 -0.10 0.89
CA TRP A 24 -3.87 0.50 0.34
C TRP A 24 -3.66 1.95 -0.12
N SER A 25 -3.07 2.78 0.73
CA SER A 25 -2.79 4.18 0.42
C SER A 25 -1.84 4.31 -0.77
N LEU A 26 -0.78 3.51 -0.78
CA LEU A 26 0.17 3.43 -1.88
C LEU A 26 -0.51 3.05 -3.19
N PHE A 27 -1.37 2.04 -3.18
CA PHE A 27 -2.12 1.62 -4.37
C PHE A 27 -3.02 2.72 -4.91
N GLN A 28 -3.70 3.48 -4.03
CA GLN A 28 -4.54 4.59 -4.46
C GLN A 28 -3.72 5.66 -5.20
N LYS A 29 -2.57 6.03 -4.67
CA LYS A 29 -1.68 7.00 -5.31
C LYS A 29 -1.15 6.51 -6.65
N VAL A 30 -0.70 5.27 -6.71
CA VAL A 30 -0.19 4.65 -7.95
C VAL A 30 -1.28 4.61 -9.03
N LYS A 31 -2.49 4.21 -8.66
CA LYS A 31 -3.61 4.17 -9.60
C LYS A 31 -3.93 5.56 -10.17
N VAL A 32 -4.01 6.55 -9.32
CA VAL A 32 -4.34 7.93 -9.75
C VAL A 32 -3.26 8.47 -10.69
N LEU A 33 -1.98 8.34 -10.32
CA LEU A 33 -0.87 8.85 -11.11
C LEU A 33 -0.73 8.18 -12.47
N ASN A 34 -1.17 6.93 -12.59
CA ASN A 34 -1.03 6.15 -13.82
C ASN A 34 -2.36 5.86 -14.52
N ASN A 35 -3.44 6.45 -14.04
CA ASN A 35 -4.79 6.21 -14.56
C ASN A 35 -5.13 4.72 -14.67
N LEU A 36 -4.85 3.96 -13.60
CA LEU A 36 -5.08 2.52 -13.54
C LEU A 36 -6.36 2.20 -12.78
N ARG A 37 -7.08 1.18 -13.26
CA ARG A 37 -8.14 0.53 -12.49
C ARG A 37 -7.54 -0.52 -11.55
N ASP A 38 -8.32 -0.94 -10.57
CA ASP A 38 -7.86 -1.93 -9.58
C ASP A 38 -7.29 -3.20 -10.23
N HIS A 39 -8.02 -3.78 -11.18
CA HIS A 39 -7.59 -5.00 -11.84
C HIS A 39 -6.33 -4.81 -12.69
N GLU A 40 -6.14 -3.63 -13.28
CA GLU A 40 -4.94 -3.32 -14.05
C GLU A 40 -3.71 -3.26 -13.16
N LEU A 41 -3.84 -2.65 -11.97
CA LEU A 41 -2.77 -2.64 -10.99
C LEU A 41 -2.44 -4.04 -10.48
N VAL A 42 -3.46 -4.83 -10.14
CA VAL A 42 -3.28 -6.21 -9.69
C VAL A 42 -2.54 -7.03 -10.75
N ASP A 43 -2.92 -6.92 -12.01
CA ASP A 43 -2.27 -7.64 -13.11
C ASP A 43 -0.78 -7.27 -13.26
N LEU A 44 -0.43 -6.02 -12.96
CA LEU A 44 0.96 -5.55 -13.06
C LEU A 44 1.86 -6.08 -11.94
N ILE A 45 1.33 -6.25 -10.73
CA ILE A 45 2.15 -6.55 -9.54
C ILE A 45 1.93 -7.93 -8.94
N ALA A 46 0.94 -8.70 -9.41
CA ALA A 46 0.68 -10.03 -8.89
C ALA A 46 1.75 -11.03 -9.32
N ARG A 47 2.09 -11.97 -8.42
CA ARG A 47 3.02 -13.08 -8.72
C ARG A 47 2.48 -13.99 -9.80
N GLU A 48 1.17 -14.25 -9.72
CA GLU A 48 0.42 -15.10 -10.63
C GLU A 48 -0.90 -14.42 -10.97
N PRO A 49 -1.54 -14.77 -12.09
CA PRO A 49 -2.87 -14.25 -12.37
C PRO A 49 -3.81 -14.58 -11.21
N VAL A 50 -4.39 -13.55 -10.60
CA VAL A 50 -5.32 -13.70 -9.48
C VAL A 50 -6.61 -12.95 -9.79
N PRO A 51 -7.78 -13.55 -9.47
CA PRO A 51 -9.02 -12.81 -9.59
C PRO A 51 -9.05 -11.67 -8.58
N LEU A 52 -9.52 -10.51 -9.00
CA LEU A 52 -9.73 -9.38 -8.09
C LEU A 52 -10.89 -9.70 -7.15
N ARG A 53 -10.60 -9.79 -5.86
CA ARG A 53 -11.60 -9.97 -4.80
C ARG A 53 -11.92 -8.63 -4.16
N LYS A 54 -13.16 -8.46 -3.74
CA LYS A 54 -13.59 -7.28 -2.99
C LYS A 54 -12.69 -7.08 -1.75
N GLY A 55 -12.13 -5.89 -1.62
CA GLY A 55 -11.28 -5.54 -0.50
C GLY A 55 -9.83 -6.02 -0.57
N ARG A 56 -9.41 -6.69 -1.66
CA ARG A 56 -8.03 -7.17 -1.79
C ARG A 56 -7.00 -6.06 -1.64
N LEU A 57 -7.21 -4.92 -2.27
CA LEU A 57 -6.29 -3.79 -2.19
C LEU A 57 -6.30 -3.11 -0.83
N ARG A 58 -7.34 -3.33 -0.01
CA ARG A 58 -7.44 -2.81 1.35
C ARG A 58 -6.83 -3.73 2.38
N ASP A 59 -6.61 -4.99 2.03
CA ASP A 59 -6.10 -6.00 2.95
C ASP A 59 -4.57 -5.93 3.05
N CYS A 60 -4.10 -5.13 4.00
CA CYS A 60 -2.67 -5.02 4.30
C CYS A 60 -2.13 -6.20 5.14
N ALA A 61 -2.98 -7.13 5.55
CA ALA A 61 -2.57 -8.30 6.35
C ALA A 61 -2.10 -9.47 5.48
N ASN A 62 -2.38 -9.45 4.19
CA ASN A 62 -2.00 -10.51 3.27
C ASN A 62 -1.44 -9.93 1.96
N SER A 63 -0.12 -9.90 1.86
CA SER A 63 0.59 -9.42 0.68
C SER A 63 1.25 -10.54 -0.10
N SER A 64 0.95 -11.80 0.19
CA SER A 64 1.59 -12.97 -0.46
C SER A 64 1.37 -13.03 -1.97
N TRP A 65 0.31 -12.42 -2.46
CA TRP A 65 -0.02 -12.34 -3.88
C TRP A 65 0.86 -11.35 -4.67
N ILE A 66 1.57 -10.45 -3.98
CA ILE A 66 2.37 -9.39 -4.59
C ILE A 66 3.76 -9.88 -4.93
N ASP A 67 4.20 -9.62 -6.15
CA ASP A 67 5.61 -9.70 -6.55
C ASP A 67 6.27 -8.36 -6.22
N PHE A 68 6.89 -8.27 -5.04
CA PHE A 68 7.54 -7.05 -4.58
C PHE A 68 8.74 -6.64 -5.43
N ASP A 69 9.43 -7.58 -6.04
CA ASP A 69 10.55 -7.26 -6.93
C ASP A 69 10.04 -6.56 -8.18
N ARG A 70 8.95 -7.05 -8.77
CA ARG A 70 8.31 -6.40 -9.90
C ARG A 70 7.75 -5.03 -9.52
N PHE A 71 7.09 -4.94 -8.37
CA PHE A 71 6.53 -3.67 -7.88
C PHE A 71 7.64 -2.64 -7.64
N SER A 72 8.75 -3.07 -7.05
CA SER A 72 9.96 -2.26 -6.86
C SER A 72 10.51 -1.74 -8.20
N GLU A 73 10.61 -2.59 -9.20
CA GLU A 73 11.08 -2.19 -10.54
C GLU A 73 10.16 -1.17 -11.20
N LEU A 74 8.83 -1.35 -11.08
CA LEU A 74 7.84 -0.46 -11.68
C LEU A 74 7.88 0.96 -11.09
N LEU A 75 8.12 1.08 -9.79
CA LEU A 75 8.15 2.36 -9.08
C LEU A 75 9.55 2.92 -8.87
N GLU A 76 10.58 2.11 -9.09
CA GLU A 76 11.97 2.43 -8.75
C GLU A 76 12.15 2.77 -7.26
N VAL A 77 11.46 2.01 -6.40
CA VAL A 77 11.52 2.12 -4.94
C VAL A 77 12.03 0.81 -4.38
N PRO A 78 12.92 0.82 -3.36
CA PRO A 78 13.38 -0.44 -2.75
C PRO A 78 12.22 -1.30 -2.25
N ALA A 79 12.28 -2.59 -2.53
CA ALA A 79 11.23 -3.54 -2.11
C ALA A 79 11.00 -3.52 -0.59
N ALA A 80 12.05 -3.34 0.20
CA ALA A 80 11.96 -3.24 1.66
C ALA A 80 11.05 -2.08 2.11
N GLU A 81 11.08 -0.94 1.43
CA GLU A 81 10.22 0.19 1.74
C GLU A 81 8.76 -0.10 1.40
N LEU A 82 8.51 -0.78 0.27
CA LEU A 82 7.15 -1.18 -0.12
C LEU A 82 6.55 -2.17 0.88
N LYS A 83 7.35 -3.09 1.40
CA LYS A 83 6.91 -4.10 2.37
C LYS A 83 6.45 -3.50 3.70
N ASN A 84 6.96 -2.33 4.07
CA ASN A 84 6.58 -1.67 5.32
C ASN A 84 5.10 -1.24 5.37
N GLY A 85 4.39 -1.30 4.28
CA GLY A 85 2.96 -1.01 4.21
C GLY A 85 2.04 -2.21 4.49
N PHE A 86 2.59 -3.36 4.87
CA PHE A 86 1.84 -4.61 5.03
C PHE A 86 2.15 -5.29 6.35
N TRP A 87 1.08 -5.67 7.07
CA TRP A 87 1.18 -6.29 8.39
C TRP A 87 1.95 -7.60 8.39
N ASP A 88 1.70 -8.46 7.41
CA ASP A 88 2.38 -9.74 7.30
C ASP A 88 3.88 -9.59 7.04
N GLN A 89 4.28 -8.55 6.32
CA GLN A 89 5.69 -8.25 6.08
C GLN A 89 6.38 -7.66 7.32
N LEU A 90 5.64 -6.99 8.19
CA LEU A 90 6.14 -6.45 9.45
C LEU A 90 6.19 -7.49 10.57
N GLY A 91 5.63 -8.69 10.35
CA GLY A 91 5.56 -9.73 11.36
C GLY A 91 4.57 -9.43 12.48
N ILE A 92 3.58 -8.58 12.24
CA ILE A 92 2.56 -8.18 13.20
C ILE A 92 1.24 -8.84 12.83
N ALA A 93 0.64 -9.57 13.78
CA ALA A 93 -0.71 -10.10 13.62
C ALA A 93 -1.73 -9.05 14.05
N VAL A 94 -2.66 -8.74 13.16
CA VAL A 94 -3.75 -7.81 13.43
C VAL A 94 -5.07 -8.53 13.24
N GLU A 95 -5.88 -8.58 14.28
CA GLU A 95 -7.25 -9.05 14.19
C GLU A 95 -8.13 -7.89 13.72
N ARG A 96 -8.89 -8.13 12.66
CA ARG A 96 -9.81 -7.15 12.11
C ARG A 96 -11.22 -7.71 12.04
N PRO A 97 -12.24 -6.89 12.38
CA PRO A 97 -13.61 -7.28 12.10
C PRO A 97 -13.83 -7.35 10.58
N PRO A 98 -14.73 -8.24 10.11
CA PRO A 98 -15.01 -8.39 8.67
C PRO A 98 -15.50 -7.10 7.98
N GLU A 99 -16.17 -6.23 8.72
CA GLU A 99 -16.69 -4.94 8.24
C GLU A 99 -15.79 -3.78 8.67
N TYR A 100 -14.54 -3.92 8.40
CA TYR A 100 -13.52 -2.99 8.85
C TYR A 100 -13.56 -1.65 8.12
N GLU A 101 -13.66 -0.56 8.88
CA GLU A 101 -13.46 0.79 8.39
C GLU A 101 -12.01 1.21 8.58
N LEU A 102 -11.46 1.92 7.59
CA LEU A 102 -10.10 2.43 7.69
C LEU A 102 -10.03 3.52 8.77
N ARG A 103 -9.21 3.27 9.78
CA ARG A 103 -8.87 4.29 10.77
C ARG A 103 -7.84 5.23 10.15
N HIS A 104 -8.07 6.52 10.26
CA HIS A 104 -7.19 7.49 9.64
C HIS A 104 -7.10 8.78 10.46
N CYS A 105 -5.99 9.47 10.31
CA CYS A 105 -5.83 10.83 10.80
C CYS A 105 -6.37 11.80 9.75
N LYS A 106 -7.30 12.64 10.14
CA LYS A 106 -7.89 13.64 9.26
C LYS A 106 -6.85 14.56 8.61
N MET A 107 -5.83 14.97 9.37
CA MET A 107 -4.77 15.83 8.85
C MET A 107 -3.84 15.09 7.88
N CYS A 108 -3.45 13.85 8.18
CA CYS A 108 -2.65 13.04 7.27
C CYS A 108 -3.36 12.87 5.93
N TRP A 109 -4.65 12.57 5.98
CA TRP A 109 -5.44 12.37 4.77
C TRP A 109 -5.66 13.66 3.99
N THR A 110 -6.02 14.75 4.68
CA THR A 110 -6.30 16.04 4.03
C THR A 110 -5.06 16.66 3.40
N MET A 111 -3.92 16.63 4.12
CA MET A 111 -2.69 17.28 3.66
C MET A 111 -1.88 16.43 2.69
N HIS A 112 -1.85 15.12 2.88
CA HIS A 112 -0.91 14.23 2.18
C HIS A 112 -1.56 13.04 1.50
N ARG A 113 -2.86 12.84 1.63
CA ARG A 113 -3.55 11.62 1.21
C ARG A 113 -2.87 10.37 1.74
N TYR A 114 -2.42 10.43 2.98
CA TYR A 114 -1.61 9.42 3.62
C TYR A 114 -2.41 8.63 4.65
N HIS A 115 -2.32 7.31 4.55
CA HIS A 115 -2.83 6.38 5.54
C HIS A 115 -1.67 5.50 6.02
N CYS A 116 -1.42 5.51 7.33
CA CYS A 116 -0.37 4.71 7.95
C CYS A 116 -0.91 3.31 8.27
N VAL A 117 -0.14 2.29 7.94
CA VAL A 117 -0.49 0.91 8.28
C VAL A 117 -0.66 0.73 9.79
N LEU A 118 0.07 1.49 10.60
CA LEU A 118 0.00 1.41 12.08
C LEU A 118 -1.30 1.95 12.67
N PHE A 119 -2.10 2.70 11.91
CA PHE A 119 -3.39 3.22 12.40
C PHE A 119 -4.40 2.12 12.74
N ASP A 120 -4.19 0.92 12.26
CA ASP A 120 -5.05 -0.23 12.56
C ASP A 120 -4.73 -0.91 13.90
N LEU A 121 -3.65 -0.52 14.57
CA LEU A 121 -3.33 -1.02 15.89
C LEU A 121 -4.35 -0.50 16.90
N ALA A 122 -5.01 -1.42 17.61
CA ALA A 122 -6.09 -1.08 18.54
C ALA A 122 -5.66 -0.11 19.64
N TRP A 123 -4.41 -0.22 20.11
CA TRP A 123 -3.87 0.63 21.16
C TRP A 123 -3.41 2.00 20.66
N LEU A 124 -3.26 2.19 19.36
CA LEU A 124 -2.92 3.49 18.77
C LEU A 124 -4.21 4.29 18.58
N THR A 125 -4.47 5.22 19.47
CA THR A 125 -5.71 6.00 19.49
C THR A 125 -5.54 7.41 18.92
N ARG A 126 -4.31 7.84 18.73
CA ARG A 126 -3.97 9.17 18.21
C ARG A 126 -2.87 9.07 17.15
N CYS A 127 -2.94 9.94 16.15
CA CYS A 127 -1.90 10.04 15.15
C CYS A 127 -0.57 10.47 15.78
N PRO A 128 0.54 9.74 15.55
CA PRO A 128 1.84 10.08 16.12
C PRO A 128 2.38 11.42 15.64
N TRP A 129 1.97 11.88 14.46
CA TRP A 129 2.47 13.11 13.86
C TRP A 129 1.62 14.35 14.17
N HIS A 130 0.30 14.18 14.32
CA HIS A 130 -0.63 15.31 14.47
C HIS A 130 -1.38 15.32 15.80
N GLY A 131 -1.36 14.21 16.55
CA GLY A 131 -2.08 14.10 17.84
C GLY A 131 -3.60 14.00 17.74
N PHE A 132 -4.17 13.98 16.54
CA PHE A 132 -5.61 13.81 16.35
C PHE A 132 -6.06 12.36 16.62
N SER A 133 -7.30 12.22 17.08
CA SER A 133 -7.92 10.89 17.20
C SER A 133 -8.02 10.21 15.84
N ILE A 134 -7.81 8.91 15.85
CA ILE A 134 -7.91 8.07 14.67
C ILE A 134 -8.95 6.96 14.87
#